data_b9ca1e9df7dfead90d97e864f53f645f
#
_entry.id   b9ca1e9df7dfead90d97e864f53f645f
#
_cell.length_a   1.000
_cell.length_b   1.000
_cell.length_c   1.000
_cell.angle_alpha   90.00
_cell.angle_beta   90.00
_cell.angle_gamma   90.00
#
_symmetry.space_group_name_H-M   'P 1'
#
loop_
_entity.id
_entity.type
_entity.pdbx_description
1 polymer ?
#
loop_
_entity_poly.entity_id
_entity_poly.type
_entity_poly.pdbx_seq_one_letter_code
_entity_poly.pdbx_strand_id
1 'polypeptide(L)'
;MKNKKISKIFIGTNNRGKLREIANLLPKKVKVFSTKDFNLKSPNETGKTFKSNALIKAKYFSKKTNLICISDDSGLEIDVLKKKPGIYSARWGGKNSDFNKAMQRVYKELDKKDKEWRTKKVSAKFICALVIYWPNRKKIYSLGKVSGKISKTKKGKNGFGYDPIFIPNGHIRTFAEMSKSYKYKIDHRSKAFKKINRFF
;
A
#
# COMPACT_ATOMS: atom_id res chain seq x y z
N MET A 1 8.87 -25.30 19.97
CA MET A 1 8.88 -25.56 18.50
C MET A 1 9.49 -24.36 17.80
N LYS A 2 10.67 -24.47 17.17
CA LYS A 2 11.24 -23.40 16.34
C LYS A 2 10.27 -23.10 15.18
N ASN A 3 9.73 -21.90 15.13
CA ASN A 3 8.87 -21.49 14.02
C ASN A 3 9.67 -21.58 12.70
N LYS A 4 9.34 -22.56 11.85
CA LYS A 4 9.98 -22.74 10.54
C LYS A 4 9.80 -21.44 9.73
N LYS A 5 10.91 -20.87 9.26
CA LYS A 5 10.92 -19.68 8.44
C LYS A 5 10.20 -19.90 7.11
N ILE A 6 9.55 -18.86 6.60
CA ILE A 6 8.87 -18.89 5.30
C ILE A 6 9.92 -18.88 4.20
N SER A 7 10.00 -19.96 3.41
CA SER A 7 10.91 -20.10 2.26
C SER A 7 10.22 -19.93 0.90
N LYS A 8 8.87 -20.05 0.86
CA LYS A 8 8.05 -19.86 -0.35
C LYS A 8 6.84 -19.03 0.01
N ILE A 9 6.51 -18.03 -0.80
CA ILE A 9 5.37 -17.16 -0.53
C ILE A 9 4.69 -16.68 -1.82
N PHE A 10 3.37 -16.56 -1.79
CA PHE A 10 2.58 -15.93 -2.84
C PHE A 10 2.31 -14.47 -2.47
N ILE A 11 2.60 -13.53 -3.38
CA ILE A 11 2.23 -12.11 -3.20
C ILE A 11 0.86 -11.88 -3.85
N GLY A 12 -0.16 -11.71 -3.02
CA GLY A 12 -1.55 -11.61 -3.42
C GLY A 12 -1.96 -10.19 -3.83
N THR A 13 -1.48 -9.73 -4.98
CA THR A 13 -1.87 -8.43 -5.56
C THR A 13 -1.72 -8.42 -7.09
N ASN A 14 -2.65 -7.77 -7.79
CA ASN A 14 -2.53 -7.48 -9.23
C ASN A 14 -1.89 -6.11 -9.49
N ASN A 15 -1.65 -5.30 -8.46
CA ASN A 15 -0.97 -4.01 -8.60
C ASN A 15 0.54 -4.22 -8.72
N ARG A 16 1.10 -3.92 -9.91
CA ARG A 16 2.53 -4.09 -10.21
C ARG A 16 3.45 -3.29 -9.27
N GLY A 17 3.03 -2.12 -8.82
CA GLY A 17 3.79 -1.29 -7.86
C GLY A 17 3.89 -1.98 -6.50
N LYS A 18 2.76 -2.43 -5.96
CA LYS A 18 2.70 -3.18 -4.69
C LYS A 18 3.48 -4.49 -4.76
N LEU A 19 3.35 -5.24 -5.86
CA LEU A 19 4.10 -6.48 -6.09
C LEU A 19 5.61 -6.23 -5.97
N ARG A 20 6.13 -5.23 -6.70
CA ARG A 20 7.56 -4.87 -6.67
C ARG A 20 8.03 -4.46 -5.28
N GLU A 21 7.26 -3.61 -4.59
CA GLU A 21 7.64 -3.15 -3.25
C GLU A 21 7.67 -4.31 -2.24
N ILE A 22 6.66 -5.19 -2.24
CA ILE A 22 6.62 -6.33 -1.33
C ILE A 22 7.76 -7.30 -1.65
N ALA A 23 8.01 -7.60 -2.93
CA ALA A 23 9.08 -8.49 -3.35
C ALA A 23 10.46 -7.97 -2.92
N ASN A 24 10.72 -6.66 -3.01
CA ASN A 24 11.96 -6.04 -2.57
C ASN A 24 12.17 -6.05 -1.04
N LEU A 25 11.11 -6.19 -0.26
CA LEU A 25 11.20 -6.29 1.20
C LEU A 25 11.51 -7.71 1.68
N LEU A 26 11.22 -8.72 0.85
CA LEU A 26 11.47 -10.12 1.18
C LEU A 26 12.96 -10.46 1.08
N PRO A 27 13.49 -11.33 1.97
CA PRO A 27 14.86 -11.84 1.82
C PRO A 27 15.04 -12.58 0.49
N LYS A 28 16.20 -12.41 -0.17
CA LYS A 28 16.51 -13.01 -1.48
C LYS A 28 16.31 -14.54 -1.55
N LYS A 29 16.49 -15.23 -0.43
CA LYS A 29 16.30 -16.69 -0.32
C LYS A 29 14.84 -17.15 -0.37
N VAL A 30 13.87 -16.24 -0.27
CA VAL A 30 12.44 -16.57 -0.30
C VAL A 30 11.98 -16.68 -1.75
N LYS A 31 11.48 -17.86 -2.15
CA LYS A 31 10.87 -18.04 -3.47
C LYS A 31 9.51 -17.34 -3.53
N VAL A 32 9.39 -16.38 -4.44
CA VAL A 32 8.20 -15.54 -4.60
C VAL A 32 7.35 -16.04 -5.76
N PHE A 33 6.04 -16.13 -5.55
CA PHE A 33 5.02 -16.37 -6.58
C PHE A 33 4.07 -15.18 -6.63
N SER A 34 3.47 -14.95 -7.79
CA SER A 34 2.56 -13.84 -8.05
C SER A 34 1.27 -14.30 -8.75
N THR A 35 0.34 -13.37 -8.92
CA THR A 35 -0.90 -13.66 -9.64
C THR A 35 -0.69 -14.06 -11.10
N LYS A 36 0.43 -13.66 -11.71
CA LYS A 36 0.78 -14.03 -13.07
C LYS A 36 1.12 -15.52 -13.19
N ASP A 37 1.85 -16.06 -12.21
CA ASP A 37 2.31 -17.46 -12.24
C ASP A 37 1.14 -18.47 -12.17
N PHE A 38 -0.03 -18.01 -11.73
CA PHE A 38 -1.24 -18.81 -11.57
C PHE A 38 -2.44 -18.29 -12.39
N ASN A 39 -2.24 -17.28 -13.24
CA ASN A 39 -3.30 -16.62 -14.01
C ASN A 39 -4.52 -16.22 -13.14
N LEU A 40 -4.27 -15.65 -11.95
CA LEU A 40 -5.30 -15.30 -10.98
C LEU A 40 -5.62 -13.81 -10.99
N LYS A 41 -6.92 -13.49 -10.89
CA LYS A 41 -7.42 -12.13 -10.64
C LYS A 41 -7.66 -11.91 -9.15
N SER A 42 -7.49 -10.66 -8.69
CA SER A 42 -7.82 -10.30 -7.31
C SER A 42 -9.32 -10.40 -7.05
N PRO A 43 -9.73 -10.85 -5.86
CA PRO A 43 -11.14 -10.84 -5.47
C PRO A 43 -11.61 -9.39 -5.23
N ASN A 44 -12.93 -9.19 -5.22
CA ASN A 44 -13.53 -7.93 -4.85
C ASN A 44 -13.20 -7.56 -3.39
N GLU A 45 -12.78 -6.34 -3.18
CA GLU A 45 -12.50 -5.78 -1.86
C GLU A 45 -13.78 -5.21 -1.24
N THR A 46 -14.52 -6.02 -0.49
CA THR A 46 -15.79 -5.68 0.16
C THR A 46 -15.61 -5.25 1.63
N GLY A 47 -14.39 -5.26 2.12
CA GLY A 47 -14.09 -4.92 3.51
C GLY A 47 -14.19 -3.40 3.76
N LYS A 48 -14.53 -3.06 5.01
CA LYS A 48 -14.67 -1.67 5.46
C LYS A 48 -13.37 -1.06 6.00
N THR A 49 -12.28 -1.82 6.03
CA THR A 49 -10.97 -1.40 6.54
C THR A 49 -9.84 -1.93 5.68
N PHE A 50 -8.66 -1.30 5.70
CA PHE A 50 -7.46 -1.82 5.06
C PHE A 50 -7.13 -3.25 5.53
N LYS A 51 -7.29 -3.53 6.82
CA LYS A 51 -7.04 -4.86 7.40
C LYS A 51 -7.99 -5.92 6.82
N SER A 52 -9.27 -5.62 6.71
CA SER A 52 -10.26 -6.57 6.15
C SER A 52 -10.03 -6.82 4.67
N ASN A 53 -9.72 -5.79 3.87
CA ASN A 53 -9.43 -5.96 2.45
C ASN A 53 -8.13 -6.76 2.21
N ALA A 54 -7.08 -6.49 2.97
CA ALA A 54 -5.85 -7.30 2.91
C ALA A 54 -6.12 -8.76 3.27
N LEU A 55 -6.96 -9.03 4.28
CA LEU A 55 -7.35 -10.39 4.67
C LEU A 55 -8.15 -11.11 3.59
N ILE A 56 -9.14 -10.44 2.98
CA ILE A 56 -9.94 -11.01 1.88
C ILE A 56 -9.01 -11.51 0.77
N LYS A 57 -8.05 -10.69 0.34
CA LYS A 57 -7.07 -11.08 -0.69
C LYS A 57 -6.16 -12.21 -0.24
N ALA A 58 -5.55 -12.11 0.95
CA ALA A 58 -4.62 -13.13 1.44
C ALA A 58 -5.30 -14.49 1.58
N LYS A 59 -6.51 -14.54 2.14
CA LYS A 59 -7.31 -15.76 2.27
C LYS A 59 -7.69 -16.36 0.92
N TYR A 60 -8.15 -15.52 -0.02
CA TYR A 60 -8.53 -15.95 -1.36
C TYR A 60 -7.38 -16.61 -2.09
N PHE A 61 -6.24 -15.92 -2.18
CA PHE A 61 -5.08 -16.43 -2.91
C PHE A 61 -4.45 -17.65 -2.24
N SER A 62 -4.35 -17.67 -0.90
CA SER A 62 -3.84 -18.84 -0.18
C SER A 62 -4.70 -20.08 -0.43
N LYS A 63 -6.04 -19.94 -0.46
CA LYS A 63 -6.95 -21.04 -0.80
C LYS A 63 -6.79 -21.52 -2.25
N LYS A 64 -6.60 -20.61 -3.20
CA LYS A 64 -6.48 -20.94 -4.63
C LYS A 64 -5.15 -21.60 -4.98
N THR A 65 -4.07 -21.24 -4.28
CA THR A 65 -2.70 -21.70 -4.61
C THR A 65 -2.15 -22.74 -3.66
N ASN A 66 -2.81 -22.96 -2.52
CA ASN A 66 -2.32 -23.76 -1.38
C ASN A 66 -0.94 -23.30 -0.87
N LEU A 67 -0.60 -22.02 -1.08
CA LEU A 67 0.64 -21.40 -0.61
C LEU A 67 0.37 -20.44 0.55
N ILE A 68 1.41 -20.17 1.35
CA ILE A 68 1.40 -19.02 2.27
C ILE A 68 1.29 -17.77 1.41
N CYS A 69 0.33 -16.90 1.73
CA CYS A 69 0.08 -15.68 0.97
C CYS A 69 0.34 -14.44 1.82
N ILE A 70 1.08 -13.47 1.26
CA ILE A 70 1.15 -12.10 1.78
C ILE A 70 0.34 -11.20 0.86
N SER A 71 -0.59 -10.43 1.43
CA SER A 71 -1.33 -9.40 0.71
C SER A 71 -1.35 -8.11 1.50
N ASP A 72 -1.47 -6.99 0.78
CA ASP A 72 -1.65 -5.68 1.39
C ASP A 72 -2.97 -5.04 0.96
N ASP A 73 -3.48 -4.17 1.80
CA ASP A 73 -4.31 -3.07 1.37
C ASP A 73 -3.75 -1.77 1.92
N SER A 74 -3.73 -0.74 1.09
CA SER A 74 -3.04 0.51 1.42
C SER A 74 -3.68 1.68 0.70
N GLY A 75 -3.57 2.84 1.32
CA GLY A 75 -4.10 4.06 0.74
C GLY A 75 -3.64 5.32 1.46
N LEU A 76 -4.09 6.43 0.92
CA LEU A 76 -3.86 7.78 1.42
C LEU A 76 -5.07 8.21 2.26
N GLU A 77 -4.83 8.64 3.47
CA GLU A 77 -5.81 9.32 4.32
C GLU A 77 -5.46 10.80 4.43
N ILE A 78 -6.42 11.69 4.18
CA ILE A 78 -6.26 13.15 4.30
C ILE A 78 -7.18 13.64 5.42
N ASP A 79 -6.60 14.27 6.43
CA ASP A 79 -7.33 14.57 7.67
C ASP A 79 -8.53 15.51 7.43
N VAL A 80 -8.34 16.60 6.69
CA VAL A 80 -9.41 17.58 6.35
C VAL A 80 -10.51 16.99 5.45
N LEU A 81 -10.22 15.91 4.71
CA LEU A 81 -11.19 15.17 3.90
C LEU A 81 -11.82 13.99 4.64
N LYS A 82 -11.84 14.02 6.00
CA LYS A 82 -12.40 12.94 6.82
C LYS A 82 -11.82 11.56 6.46
N LYS A 83 -10.49 11.49 6.32
CA LYS A 83 -9.73 10.28 5.95
C LYS A 83 -9.96 9.75 4.53
N LYS A 84 -10.68 10.50 3.68
CA LYS A 84 -10.78 10.15 2.25
C LYS A 84 -9.44 10.45 1.55
N PRO A 85 -9.08 9.69 0.49
CA PRO A 85 -9.78 8.56 -0.11
C PRO A 85 -9.76 7.27 0.71
N GLY A 86 -8.82 7.04 1.63
CA GLY A 86 -8.76 5.86 2.49
C GLY A 86 -8.72 4.55 1.68
N ILE A 87 -9.56 3.59 2.02
CA ILE A 87 -9.69 2.29 1.31
C ILE A 87 -10.14 2.44 -0.16
N TYR A 88 -10.62 3.60 -0.55
CA TYR A 88 -11.03 3.90 -1.93
C TYR A 88 -9.91 4.53 -2.75
N SER A 89 -8.67 4.54 -2.27
CA SER A 89 -7.54 5.23 -2.91
C SER A 89 -7.37 4.89 -4.39
N ALA A 90 -7.40 3.61 -4.77
CA ALA A 90 -7.33 3.21 -6.18
C ALA A 90 -8.61 3.57 -6.95
N ARG A 91 -9.78 3.45 -6.31
CA ARG A 91 -11.09 3.70 -6.94
C ARG A 91 -11.32 5.17 -7.28
N TRP A 92 -10.61 6.11 -6.63
CA TRP A 92 -10.66 7.53 -7.01
C TRP A 92 -10.08 7.79 -8.40
N GLY A 93 -9.29 6.88 -8.94
CA GLY A 93 -8.79 6.88 -10.31
C GLY A 93 -9.71 6.20 -11.35
N GLY A 94 -10.94 5.80 -10.95
CA GLY A 94 -11.90 5.13 -11.84
C GLY A 94 -11.56 3.66 -12.09
N LYS A 95 -12.22 3.06 -13.10
CA LYS A 95 -12.12 1.63 -13.42
C LYS A 95 -10.67 1.15 -13.64
N ASN A 96 -9.84 1.99 -14.26
CA ASN A 96 -8.45 1.67 -14.58
C ASN A 96 -7.46 2.07 -13.49
N SER A 97 -7.93 2.54 -12.32
CA SER A 97 -7.10 3.04 -11.23
C SER A 97 -6.04 4.06 -11.71
N ASP A 98 -6.46 5.03 -12.54
CA ASP A 98 -5.62 6.11 -13.04
C ASP A 98 -5.27 7.07 -11.91
N PHE A 99 -4.05 6.98 -11.40
CA PHE A 99 -3.62 7.82 -10.29
C PHE A 99 -3.44 9.31 -10.64
N ASN A 100 -3.31 9.67 -11.92
CA ASN A 100 -3.36 11.09 -12.30
C ASN A 100 -4.75 11.66 -12.02
N LYS A 101 -5.81 10.95 -12.44
CA LYS A 101 -7.20 11.33 -12.12
C LYS A 101 -7.46 11.32 -10.61
N ALA A 102 -6.91 10.33 -9.89
CA ALA A 102 -7.06 10.25 -8.44
C ALA A 102 -6.42 11.45 -7.73
N MET A 103 -5.21 11.87 -8.12
CA MET A 103 -4.53 13.04 -7.58
C MET A 103 -5.26 14.35 -7.93
N GLN A 104 -5.75 14.50 -9.17
CA GLN A 104 -6.58 15.63 -9.56
C GLN A 104 -7.85 15.71 -8.70
N ARG A 105 -8.48 14.56 -8.42
CA ARG A 105 -9.64 14.50 -7.53
C ARG A 105 -9.29 14.93 -6.10
N VAL A 106 -8.12 14.56 -5.57
CA VAL A 106 -7.66 15.05 -4.26
C VAL A 106 -7.62 16.57 -4.25
N TYR A 107 -6.99 17.19 -5.25
CA TYR A 107 -6.91 18.65 -5.32
C TYR A 107 -8.30 19.30 -5.44
N LYS A 108 -9.15 18.76 -6.30
CA LYS A 108 -10.54 19.25 -6.45
C LYS A 108 -11.34 19.18 -5.14
N GLU A 109 -11.20 18.09 -4.38
CA GLU A 109 -11.88 17.97 -3.08
C GLU A 109 -11.30 18.91 -2.02
N LEU A 110 -9.99 19.19 -2.07
CA LEU A 110 -9.35 20.20 -1.22
C LEU A 110 -9.80 21.61 -1.59
N ASP A 111 -9.85 21.97 -2.88
CA ASP A 111 -10.33 23.27 -3.36
C ASP A 111 -11.82 23.52 -2.97
N LYS A 112 -12.66 22.47 -2.98
CA LYS A 112 -14.05 22.58 -2.48
C LYS A 112 -14.12 22.80 -0.98
N LYS A 113 -13.17 22.23 -0.22
CA LYS A 113 -13.16 22.34 1.24
C LYS A 113 -12.64 23.67 1.72
N ASP A 114 -11.61 24.18 1.07
CA ASP A 114 -10.93 25.43 1.39
C ASP A 114 -10.15 25.90 0.16
N LYS A 115 -10.56 27.00 -0.47
CA LYS A 115 -9.88 27.57 -1.66
C LYS A 115 -8.43 27.96 -1.39
N GLU A 116 -8.12 28.28 -0.14
CA GLU A 116 -6.78 28.68 0.30
C GLU A 116 -5.93 27.51 0.84
N TRP A 117 -6.37 26.27 0.68
CA TRP A 117 -5.63 25.11 1.24
C TRP A 117 -4.15 25.07 0.83
N ARG A 118 -3.81 25.67 -0.33
CA ARG A 118 -2.41 25.73 -0.80
C ARG A 118 -1.51 26.62 0.03
N THR A 119 -2.05 27.52 0.82
CA THR A 119 -1.28 28.35 1.78
C THR A 119 -1.05 27.62 3.10
N LYS A 120 -1.86 26.58 3.39
CA LYS A 120 -1.90 25.85 4.65
C LYS A 120 -1.20 24.48 4.56
N LYS A 121 -0.92 23.89 5.72
CA LYS A 121 -0.43 22.51 5.82
C LYS A 121 -1.63 21.55 5.83
N VAL A 122 -1.78 20.76 4.80
CA VAL A 122 -2.82 19.69 4.74
C VAL A 122 -2.21 18.38 5.20
N SER A 123 -2.53 17.98 6.43
CA SER A 123 -2.03 16.74 7.03
C SER A 123 -2.63 15.51 6.34
N ALA A 124 -1.77 14.53 6.08
CA ALA A 124 -2.13 13.27 5.45
C ALA A 124 -1.30 12.11 6.00
N LYS A 125 -1.76 10.89 5.76
CA LYS A 125 -1.06 9.65 6.13
C LYS A 125 -1.15 8.63 5.02
N PHE A 126 -0.05 7.97 4.71
CA PHE A 126 -0.10 6.69 4.04
C PHE A 126 -0.28 5.57 5.06
N ILE A 127 -1.19 4.66 4.76
CA ILE A 127 -1.49 3.47 5.57
C ILE A 127 -1.24 2.23 4.71
N CYS A 128 -0.63 1.20 5.31
CA CYS A 128 -0.53 -0.14 4.72
C CYS A 128 -0.87 -1.18 5.79
N ALA A 129 -1.88 -1.98 5.54
CA ALA A 129 -2.14 -3.21 6.27
C ALA A 129 -1.58 -4.39 5.47
N LEU A 130 -0.67 -5.17 6.07
CA LEU A 130 -0.16 -6.42 5.53
C LEU A 130 -0.79 -7.59 6.28
N VAL A 131 -1.13 -8.64 5.56
CA VAL A 131 -1.61 -9.91 6.11
C VAL A 131 -0.80 -11.04 5.53
N ILE A 132 -0.21 -11.89 6.39
CA ILE A 132 0.28 -13.21 6.00
C ILE A 132 -0.82 -14.21 6.38
N TYR A 133 -1.21 -15.05 5.44
CA TYR A 133 -2.23 -16.08 5.62
C TYR A 133 -1.69 -17.45 5.17
N TRP A 134 -1.84 -18.46 6.04
CA TRP A 134 -1.41 -19.83 5.79
C TRP A 134 -2.57 -20.70 5.31
N PRO A 135 -2.31 -21.77 4.55
CA PRO A 135 -3.36 -22.74 4.15
C PRO A 135 -4.14 -23.32 5.34
N ASN A 136 -3.47 -23.54 6.48
CA ASN A 136 -4.10 -24.00 7.73
C ASN A 136 -4.89 -22.91 8.49
N ARG A 137 -5.25 -21.81 7.81
CA ARG A 137 -6.02 -20.65 8.32
C ARG A 137 -5.32 -19.80 9.40
N LYS A 138 -4.08 -20.10 9.79
CA LYS A 138 -3.26 -19.19 10.60
C LYS A 138 -3.10 -17.87 9.86
N LYS A 139 -3.10 -16.75 10.59
CA LYS A 139 -2.98 -15.42 10.02
C LYS A 139 -2.24 -14.47 10.95
N ILE A 140 -1.47 -13.57 10.36
CA ILE A 140 -0.74 -12.52 11.06
C ILE A 140 -1.01 -11.20 10.36
N TYR A 141 -1.18 -10.17 11.15
CA TYR A 141 -1.45 -8.81 10.67
C TYR A 141 -0.30 -7.88 11.07
N SER A 142 -0.02 -6.93 10.21
CA SER A 142 0.78 -5.77 10.57
C SER A 142 0.23 -4.50 9.95
N LEU A 143 0.52 -3.37 10.58
CA LEU A 143 0.10 -2.06 10.13
C LEU A 143 1.30 -1.12 10.13
N GLY A 144 1.55 -0.49 8.99
CA GLY A 144 2.53 0.58 8.83
C GLY A 144 1.85 1.89 8.47
N LYS A 145 2.33 2.99 9.05
CA LYS A 145 1.82 4.35 8.81
C LYS A 145 2.98 5.31 8.60
N VAL A 146 2.82 6.23 7.66
CA VAL A 146 3.71 7.37 7.48
C VAL A 146 2.88 8.63 7.46
N SER A 147 3.12 9.51 8.42
CA SER A 147 2.51 10.83 8.47
C SER A 147 3.27 11.81 7.56
N GLY A 148 2.55 12.77 7.01
CA GLY A 148 3.09 13.76 6.11
C GLY A 148 2.07 14.83 5.78
N LYS A 149 2.28 15.48 4.65
CA LYS A 149 1.41 16.53 4.12
C LYS A 149 1.20 16.36 2.62
N ILE A 150 0.11 16.95 2.11
CA ILE A 150 -0.15 17.03 0.67
C ILE A 150 0.71 18.14 0.09
N SER A 151 1.40 17.84 -1.01
CA SER A 151 2.11 18.81 -1.84
C SER A 151 1.12 19.67 -2.62
N LYS A 152 1.41 20.97 -2.75
CA LYS A 152 0.58 21.92 -3.50
C LYS A 152 0.47 21.56 -5.00
N THR A 153 1.48 20.90 -5.53
CA THR A 153 1.58 20.44 -6.92
C THR A 153 2.15 19.03 -6.97
N LYS A 154 1.96 18.33 -8.10
CA LYS A 154 2.63 17.04 -8.36
C LYS A 154 4.11 17.27 -8.60
N LYS A 155 4.98 16.48 -7.94
CA LYS A 155 6.43 16.54 -8.09
C LYS A 155 7.04 15.14 -8.14
N GLY A 156 8.07 14.96 -8.97
CA GLY A 156 8.81 13.72 -9.13
C GLY A 156 8.14 12.72 -10.07
N LYS A 157 8.91 11.69 -10.47
CA LYS A 157 8.51 10.66 -11.43
C LYS A 157 8.67 9.23 -10.89
N ASN A 158 9.23 9.07 -9.69
CA ASN A 158 9.45 7.78 -9.09
C ASN A 158 8.19 7.27 -8.35
N GLY A 159 8.20 5.97 -8.01
CA GLY A 159 7.12 5.37 -7.23
C GLY A 159 5.85 5.12 -8.03
N PHE A 160 4.71 5.17 -7.36
CA PHE A 160 3.39 4.99 -7.95
C PHE A 160 2.30 5.56 -7.02
N GLY A 161 1.07 5.59 -7.51
CA GLY A 161 -0.05 6.02 -6.69
C GLY A 161 -0.03 7.52 -6.41
N TYR A 162 -0.15 7.86 -5.14
CA TYR A 162 -0.14 9.24 -4.66
C TYR A 162 1.26 9.74 -4.27
N ASP A 163 2.33 9.00 -4.60
CA ASP A 163 3.70 9.41 -4.28
C ASP A 163 4.05 10.83 -4.76
N PRO A 164 3.58 11.30 -5.96
CA PRO A 164 3.89 12.65 -6.44
C PRO A 164 3.26 13.80 -5.64
N ILE A 165 2.29 13.51 -4.78
CA ILE A 165 1.60 14.54 -3.99
C ILE A 165 1.77 14.37 -2.48
N PHE A 166 2.59 13.43 -2.02
CA PHE A 166 2.78 13.17 -0.59
C PHE A 166 4.20 13.46 -0.14
N ILE A 167 4.35 14.40 0.79
CA ILE A 167 5.61 14.77 1.44
C ILE A 167 5.61 14.18 2.84
N PRO A 168 6.47 13.18 3.15
CA PRO A 168 6.52 12.61 4.49
C PRO A 168 7.09 13.61 5.52
N ASN A 169 6.69 13.50 6.78
CA ASN A 169 7.22 14.35 7.84
C ASN A 169 8.75 14.22 7.94
N GLY A 170 9.42 15.32 8.24
CA GLY A 170 10.88 15.41 8.27
C GLY A 170 11.52 15.59 6.90
N HIS A 171 10.72 15.75 5.83
CA HIS A 171 11.22 15.91 4.47
C HIS A 171 10.55 17.09 3.76
N ILE A 172 11.24 17.60 2.72
CA ILE A 172 10.74 18.66 1.84
C ILE A 172 10.35 18.12 0.45
N ARG A 173 10.80 16.89 0.12
CA ARG A 173 10.54 16.22 -1.16
C ARG A 173 9.36 15.26 -1.03
N THR A 174 8.61 15.10 -2.13
CA THR A 174 7.59 14.05 -2.24
C THR A 174 8.23 12.67 -2.33
N PHE A 175 7.46 11.61 -2.07
CA PHE A 175 7.95 10.24 -2.29
C PHE A 175 8.40 10.01 -3.74
N ALA A 176 7.77 10.67 -4.71
CA ALA A 176 8.16 10.54 -6.11
C ALA A 176 9.43 11.30 -6.52
N GLU A 177 9.89 12.25 -5.69
CA GLU A 177 11.20 12.90 -5.86
C GLU A 177 12.34 12.14 -5.19
N MET A 178 12.03 11.13 -4.36
CA MET A 178 13.02 10.30 -3.68
C MET A 178 13.47 9.14 -4.56
N SER A 179 14.72 8.65 -4.35
CA SER A 179 15.13 7.38 -4.94
C SER A 179 14.29 6.23 -4.39
N LYS A 180 14.07 5.19 -5.19
CA LYS A 180 13.31 4.00 -4.76
C LYS A 180 13.91 3.36 -3.51
N SER A 181 15.24 3.24 -3.44
CA SER A 181 15.95 2.66 -2.31
C SER A 181 15.75 3.45 -1.02
N TYR A 182 15.73 4.78 -1.10
CA TYR A 182 15.46 5.63 0.06
C TYR A 182 14.00 5.54 0.52
N LYS A 183 13.04 5.64 -0.42
CA LYS A 183 11.61 5.49 -0.13
C LYS A 183 11.32 4.17 0.60
N TYR A 184 11.89 3.05 0.12
CA TYR A 184 11.69 1.72 0.72
C TYR A 184 12.20 1.59 2.16
N LYS A 185 13.06 2.49 2.63
CA LYS A 185 13.50 2.51 4.03
C LYS A 185 12.48 3.15 4.96
N ILE A 186 11.68 4.09 4.46
CA ILE A 186 10.84 4.97 5.28
C ILE A 186 9.33 4.85 5.03
N ASP A 187 8.90 4.19 3.96
CA ASP A 187 7.50 4.15 3.57
C ASP A 187 6.61 3.29 4.49
N HIS A 188 5.32 3.40 4.30
CA HIS A 188 4.29 2.72 5.09
C HIS A 188 4.35 1.20 4.95
N ARG A 189 4.74 0.67 3.76
CA ARG A 189 4.82 -0.77 3.51
C ARG A 189 6.04 -1.37 4.17
N SER A 190 7.19 -0.71 4.11
CA SER A 190 8.39 -1.13 4.84
C SER A 190 8.17 -1.11 6.36
N LYS A 191 7.49 -0.08 6.90
CA LYS A 191 7.13 -0.03 8.33
C LYS A 191 6.19 -1.16 8.74
N ALA A 192 5.24 -1.55 7.87
CA ALA A 192 4.41 -2.72 8.13
C ALA A 192 5.25 -4.00 8.08
N PHE A 193 6.11 -4.15 7.07
CA PHE A 193 6.91 -5.35 6.87
C PHE A 193 7.91 -5.59 8.01
N LYS A 194 8.59 -4.57 8.52
CA LYS A 194 9.51 -4.67 9.66
C LYS A 194 8.90 -5.42 10.86
N LYS A 195 7.59 -5.27 11.11
CA LYS A 195 6.89 -5.93 12.22
C LYS A 195 6.69 -7.44 12.02
N ILE A 196 6.75 -7.91 10.79
CA ILE A 196 6.53 -9.31 10.41
C ILE A 196 7.78 -9.96 9.80
N ASN A 197 8.88 -9.24 9.68
CA ASN A 197 10.12 -9.73 9.10
C ASN A 197 10.68 -11.00 9.82
N ARG A 198 10.39 -11.18 11.09
CA ARG A 198 10.80 -12.36 11.89
C ARG A 198 10.27 -13.69 11.36
N PHE A 199 9.29 -13.71 10.47
CA PHE A 199 8.74 -14.94 9.88
C PHE A 199 9.50 -15.42 8.63
N PHE A 200 10.46 -14.64 8.14
CA PHE A 200 11.27 -14.90 6.94
C PHE A 200 12.74 -15.25 7.23
#